data_50a82f8ac187b16e610f813ebe07b279
#
_entry.id   50a82f8ac187b16e610f813ebe07b279
#
_cell.length_a   1.000
_cell.length_b   1.000
_cell.length_c   1.000
_cell.angle_alpha   90.00
_cell.angle_beta   90.00
_cell.angle_gamma   90.00
#
_symmetry.space_group_name_H-M   'P 1'
#
loop_
_entity.id
_entity.type
_entity.pdbx_description
1 polymer ?
#
loop_
_entity_poly.entity_id
_entity_poly.type
_entity_poly.pdbx_seq_one_letter_code
_entity_poly.pdbx_strand_id
1 'polypeptide(L)'
;MTSTEREAAASGSTGRDAGGTGRAANAAGRDPRISAREAAATGRDASAAGRANAATGLDGFGLEAIDEVLAAMVGEQAAERPREGLLITCRLGLDGEPPETLTLLGARFGVSRDRARQLYTRGIGNMVRAAQLSGEHDLSVFADRYPVGWSDERLVRTLLAEIYATDSDIAGQDRAYLHLRLAGHDLQESKRLAGFVFQRIAGWQQKGRWHLMPPEHLEEVPADAWNPWLHRVEWAAGDPRELPTAPARTLDLGDDGRGFMYSEKLARETTFDTGLQARLLRLLDGSERVESFQEYPAEIVYDIDGSERVHYPAAVARFTDGRVVLIDVIPLAHTAFHVNRVKSTAGRAYAHAQGWGWLVWTGADEGVTDLLARKVSTRHENQLRNRLATGPVDWTALRRYRESTGIDLLDLAAMVLRNQWRWDRGPFLLTRVS
;
A
#
# COMPACT_ATOMS: atom_id res chain seq x y z
N MET A 1 64.30 -5.55 -16.07
CA MET A 1 64.66 -6.41 -17.20
C MET A 1 63.47 -6.40 -18.11
N THR A 2 63.52 -5.52 -19.05
CA THR A 2 63.47 -5.60 -20.54
C THR A 2 62.05 -5.91 -21.04
N SER A 3 61.29 -4.91 -21.49
CA SER A 3 61.36 -4.23 -22.82
C SER A 3 61.10 -5.20 -23.98
N THR A 4 60.05 -5.01 -24.74
CA THR A 4 60.16 -4.44 -26.07
C THR A 4 58.81 -4.38 -26.78
N GLU A 5 58.49 -3.18 -27.18
CA GLU A 5 57.77 -2.65 -28.30
C GLU A 5 57.95 -3.33 -29.65
N ARG A 6 56.96 -3.15 -30.52
CA ARG A 6 56.97 -2.82 -31.93
C ARG A 6 55.53 -2.82 -32.45
N GLU A 7 54.97 -1.75 -32.80
CA GLU A 7 55.06 -0.74 -33.91
C GLU A 7 54.94 -1.28 -35.34
N ALA A 8 54.05 -0.59 -36.03
CA ALA A 8 54.04 -0.14 -37.42
C ALA A 8 53.40 -1.10 -38.44
N ALA A 9 52.75 -0.70 -39.47
CA ALA A 9 52.31 0.53 -40.15
C ALA A 9 51.47 0.09 -41.35
N ALA A 10 50.43 0.76 -41.65
CA ALA A 10 50.20 1.71 -42.73
C ALA A 10 50.04 1.19 -44.17
N SER A 11 49.14 1.78 -44.82
CA SER A 11 48.89 2.13 -46.25
C SER A 11 47.80 1.30 -46.91
N GLY A 12 46.90 1.80 -47.67
CA GLY A 12 46.62 3.09 -48.29
C GLY A 12 45.62 2.91 -49.40
N SER A 13 44.79 3.90 -49.51
CA SER A 13 44.32 4.62 -50.70
C SER A 13 43.30 4.01 -51.67
N THR A 14 42.46 4.98 -52.02
CA THR A 14 41.68 5.28 -53.25
C THR A 14 40.33 4.57 -53.34
N GLY A 15 39.20 5.25 -53.33
CA GLY A 15 38.76 6.43 -53.99
C GLY A 15 37.70 6.08 -55.02
N ARG A 16 36.51 6.55 -54.88
CA ARG A 16 35.69 7.17 -55.93
C ARG A 16 34.21 7.38 -55.51
N ASP A 17 33.83 8.57 -55.83
CA ASP A 17 32.51 9.17 -55.83
C ASP A 17 31.36 8.32 -56.39
N ALA A 18 30.18 8.50 -55.86
CA ALA A 18 29.06 9.15 -56.54
C ALA A 18 27.73 9.01 -55.80
N GLY A 19 27.05 10.13 -55.67
CA GLY A 19 25.63 10.17 -55.91
C GLY A 19 24.68 10.05 -54.69
N GLY A 20 24.41 11.14 -54.08
CA GLY A 20 23.16 11.80 -53.86
C GLY A 20 21.93 10.97 -53.48
N THR A 21 21.37 11.23 -52.36
CA THR A 21 20.03 11.78 -52.18
C THR A 21 19.74 11.83 -50.68
N GLY A 22 19.52 13.04 -50.20
CA GLY A 22 19.08 13.29 -48.84
C GLY A 22 17.75 12.61 -48.58
N ARG A 23 17.70 11.88 -47.45
CA ARG A 23 16.46 11.59 -46.76
C ARG A 23 16.53 12.25 -45.41
N ALA A 24 15.90 13.43 -45.34
CA ALA A 24 15.55 14.04 -44.09
C ALA A 24 14.80 13.03 -43.22
N ALA A 25 15.38 12.76 -42.05
CA ALA A 25 14.68 12.06 -41.02
C ALA A 25 13.52 12.95 -40.56
N ASN A 26 12.31 12.60 -40.95
CA ASN A 26 11.09 13.12 -40.36
C ASN A 26 11.13 12.82 -38.87
N ALA A 27 11.41 13.81 -38.05
CA ALA A 27 10.97 13.88 -36.70
C ALA A 27 9.44 13.91 -36.74
N ALA A 28 8.81 12.75 -36.69
CA ALA A 28 7.39 12.61 -36.52
C ALA A 28 7.01 13.29 -35.21
N GLY A 29 6.51 14.52 -35.32
CA GLY A 29 5.89 15.22 -34.22
C GLY A 29 4.76 14.34 -33.69
N ARG A 30 4.87 13.94 -32.44
CA ARG A 30 3.77 13.30 -31.72
C ARG A 30 2.61 14.28 -31.75
N ASP A 31 1.49 13.83 -32.29
CA ASP A 31 0.26 14.61 -32.34
C ASP A 31 -0.17 14.97 -30.92
N PRO A 32 -0.23 16.26 -30.52
CA PRO A 32 -0.64 16.68 -29.19
C PRO A 32 -2.02 16.13 -28.78
N ARG A 33 -2.84 15.77 -29.77
CA ARG A 33 -4.17 15.19 -29.54
C ARG A 33 -4.12 13.72 -29.07
N ILE A 34 -3.05 12.97 -29.40
CA ILE A 34 -2.86 11.61 -28.90
C ILE A 34 -2.39 11.65 -27.46
N SER A 35 -1.47 12.55 -27.12
CA SER A 35 -1.01 12.73 -25.74
C SER A 35 -2.13 13.27 -24.82
N ALA A 36 -2.95 14.19 -25.31
CA ALA A 36 -4.12 14.69 -24.57
C ALA A 36 -5.22 13.64 -24.41
N ARG A 37 -5.32 12.69 -25.34
CA ARG A 37 -6.28 11.57 -25.26
C ARG A 37 -5.81 10.47 -24.31
N GLU A 38 -4.51 10.20 -24.25
CA GLU A 38 -3.89 9.31 -23.28
C GLU A 38 -3.91 9.92 -21.87
N ALA A 39 -3.65 11.21 -21.71
CA ALA A 39 -3.76 11.94 -20.46
C ALA A 39 -5.22 12.01 -19.94
N ALA A 40 -6.19 12.24 -20.84
CA ALA A 40 -7.60 12.22 -20.50
C ALA A 40 -8.12 10.81 -20.16
N ALA A 41 -7.51 9.76 -20.70
CA ALA A 41 -7.81 8.37 -20.33
C ALA A 41 -7.26 8.05 -18.95
N THR A 42 -6.03 8.47 -18.62
CA THR A 42 -5.41 8.27 -17.31
C THR A 42 -6.03 9.13 -16.20
N GLY A 43 -6.47 10.34 -16.49
CA GLY A 43 -7.19 11.21 -15.54
C GLY A 43 -8.62 10.72 -15.21
N ARG A 44 -9.25 10.04 -16.16
CA ARG A 44 -10.50 9.31 -15.91
C ARG A 44 -10.29 8.05 -15.06
N ASP A 45 -9.10 7.45 -15.11
CA ASP A 45 -8.81 6.21 -14.40
C ASP A 45 -8.51 6.42 -12.91
N ALA A 46 -8.10 7.58 -12.44
CA ALA A 46 -7.86 7.84 -11.02
C ALA A 46 -9.14 8.30 -10.26
N SER A 47 -9.97 9.14 -10.86
CA SER A 47 -11.34 9.36 -10.37
C SER A 47 -12.27 8.20 -10.75
N ALA A 48 -11.89 7.37 -11.74
CA ALA A 48 -12.52 6.12 -12.09
C ALA A 48 -12.01 4.97 -11.21
N ALA A 49 -10.82 4.99 -10.60
CA ALA A 49 -10.46 4.02 -9.57
C ALA A 49 -11.34 4.18 -8.32
N GLY A 50 -11.67 5.41 -7.90
CA GLY A 50 -12.72 5.64 -6.89
C GLY A 50 -14.13 5.28 -7.39
N ARG A 51 -14.45 5.48 -8.68
CA ARG A 51 -15.72 5.11 -9.31
C ARG A 51 -15.72 3.72 -9.94
N ALA A 52 -14.58 3.18 -10.35
CA ALA A 52 -14.43 1.81 -10.82
C ALA A 52 -14.37 0.83 -9.65
N ASN A 53 -13.97 1.26 -8.46
CA ASN A 53 -14.24 0.53 -7.22
C ASN A 53 -15.75 0.29 -7.01
N ALA A 54 -16.59 1.25 -7.40
CA ALA A 54 -18.04 1.09 -7.33
C ALA A 54 -18.63 0.32 -8.55
N ALA A 55 -18.01 0.40 -9.74
CA ALA A 55 -18.53 -0.19 -10.97
C ALA A 55 -17.97 -1.60 -11.29
N THR A 56 -16.88 -2.02 -10.64
CA THR A 56 -16.24 -3.35 -10.82
C THR A 56 -16.44 -4.28 -9.62
N GLY A 57 -17.30 -3.93 -8.66
CA GLY A 57 -17.48 -4.72 -7.44
C GLY A 57 -16.26 -4.66 -6.49
N LEU A 58 -15.38 -3.68 -6.65
CA LEU A 58 -14.29 -3.35 -5.74
C LEU A 58 -14.84 -2.63 -4.49
N ASP A 59 -15.87 -3.20 -3.88
CA ASP A 59 -16.47 -2.67 -2.65
C ASP A 59 -15.62 -2.95 -1.39
N GLY A 60 -14.36 -3.35 -1.56
CA GLY A 60 -13.44 -3.70 -0.48
C GLY A 60 -13.73 -5.07 0.16
N PHE A 61 -15.00 -5.48 0.25
CA PHE A 61 -15.35 -6.80 0.78
C PHE A 61 -14.83 -7.97 -0.07
N GLY A 62 -14.64 -7.78 -1.37
CA GLY A 62 -13.98 -8.79 -2.19
C GLY A 62 -12.53 -9.04 -1.78
N LEU A 63 -11.83 -8.00 -1.30
CA LEU A 63 -10.49 -8.12 -0.75
C LEU A 63 -10.52 -8.75 0.64
N GLU A 64 -11.47 -8.37 1.48
CA GLU A 64 -11.67 -9.01 2.79
C GLU A 64 -11.99 -10.51 2.65
N ALA A 65 -12.77 -10.91 1.62
CA ALA A 65 -13.04 -12.32 1.33
C ALA A 65 -11.75 -13.09 0.95
N ILE A 66 -10.89 -12.48 0.15
CA ILE A 66 -9.59 -13.04 -0.21
C ILE A 66 -8.70 -13.19 1.02
N ASP A 67 -8.57 -12.13 1.81
CA ASP A 67 -7.73 -12.12 3.01
C ASP A 67 -8.24 -13.12 4.05
N GLU A 68 -9.55 -13.32 4.18
CA GLU A 68 -10.13 -14.32 5.07
C GLU A 68 -9.78 -15.76 4.64
N VAL A 69 -9.90 -16.08 3.34
CA VAL A 69 -9.50 -17.40 2.83
C VAL A 69 -7.99 -17.60 3.01
N LEU A 70 -7.17 -16.58 2.74
CA LEU A 70 -5.73 -16.64 2.98
C LEU A 70 -5.41 -16.84 4.46
N ALA A 71 -6.08 -16.14 5.36
CA ALA A 71 -5.87 -16.27 6.80
C ALA A 71 -6.24 -17.69 7.30
N ALA A 72 -7.33 -18.27 6.81
CA ALA A 72 -7.71 -19.64 7.12
C ALA A 72 -6.64 -20.64 6.65
N MET A 73 -6.19 -20.53 5.40
CA MET A 73 -5.14 -21.39 4.84
C MET A 73 -3.81 -21.26 5.60
N VAL A 74 -3.43 -20.04 5.97
CA VAL A 74 -2.21 -19.78 6.75
C VAL A 74 -2.38 -20.31 8.17
N GLY A 75 -3.57 -20.22 8.77
CA GLY A 75 -3.89 -20.78 10.06
C GLY A 75 -3.69 -22.29 10.12
N GLU A 76 -4.15 -23.02 9.10
CA GLU A 76 -3.91 -24.46 8.96
C GLU A 76 -2.41 -24.78 8.82
N GLN A 77 -1.72 -24.03 7.96
CA GLN A 77 -0.27 -24.15 7.83
C GLN A 77 0.45 -23.91 9.17
N ALA A 78 -0.03 -22.92 9.95
CA ALA A 78 0.55 -22.55 11.24
C ALA A 78 0.30 -23.63 12.31
N ALA A 79 -0.79 -24.37 12.25
CA ALA A 79 -1.06 -25.49 13.14
C ALA A 79 0.01 -26.59 13.03
N GLU A 80 0.49 -26.87 11.81
CA GLU A 80 1.57 -27.82 11.56
C GLU A 80 2.97 -27.21 11.72
N ARG A 81 3.12 -25.95 11.28
CA ARG A 81 4.41 -25.24 11.18
C ARG A 81 4.29 -23.79 11.64
N PRO A 82 4.21 -23.54 12.95
CA PRO A 82 3.90 -22.21 13.50
C PRO A 82 4.83 -21.10 12.99
N ARG A 83 6.12 -21.41 12.82
CA ARG A 83 7.11 -20.45 12.36
C ARG A 83 6.89 -20.02 10.91
N GLU A 84 6.54 -20.97 10.02
CA GLU A 84 6.25 -20.69 8.61
C GLU A 84 4.93 -19.92 8.48
N GLY A 85 3.89 -20.31 9.23
CA GLY A 85 2.62 -19.61 9.25
C GLY A 85 2.76 -18.16 9.69
N LEU A 86 3.43 -17.89 10.82
CA LEU A 86 3.65 -16.54 11.30
C LEU A 86 4.46 -15.69 10.29
N LEU A 87 5.47 -16.29 9.65
CA LEU A 87 6.25 -15.59 8.63
C LEU A 87 5.39 -15.19 7.42
N ILE A 88 4.48 -16.07 6.98
CA ILE A 88 3.55 -15.76 5.88
C ILE A 88 2.56 -14.68 6.31
N THR A 89 1.99 -14.76 7.51
CA THR A 89 1.06 -13.75 8.05
C THR A 89 1.69 -12.36 8.03
N CYS A 90 2.88 -12.21 8.61
CA CYS A 90 3.60 -10.93 8.65
C CYS A 90 4.02 -10.44 7.26
N ARG A 91 4.47 -11.37 6.37
CA ARG A 91 4.85 -11.00 5.00
C ARG A 91 3.69 -10.46 4.19
N LEU A 92 2.50 -11.01 4.36
CA LEU A 92 1.31 -10.62 3.60
C LEU A 92 0.46 -9.55 4.32
N GLY A 93 0.74 -9.23 5.58
CA GLY A 93 -0.05 -8.28 6.37
C GLY A 93 -1.46 -8.79 6.65
N LEU A 94 -1.63 -10.10 6.90
CA LEU A 94 -2.95 -10.71 7.08
C LEU A 94 -3.56 -10.42 8.46
N ASP A 95 -2.75 -10.02 9.42
CA ASP A 95 -3.17 -9.67 10.79
C ASP A 95 -3.63 -8.19 10.93
N GLY A 96 -3.72 -7.46 9.82
CA GLY A 96 -4.07 -6.04 9.80
C GLY A 96 -2.88 -5.09 10.00
N GLU A 97 -1.69 -5.64 10.29
CA GLU A 97 -0.44 -4.87 10.27
C GLU A 97 0.07 -4.69 8.83
N PRO A 98 0.86 -3.65 8.55
CA PRO A 98 1.51 -3.50 7.26
C PRO A 98 2.42 -4.71 6.95
N PRO A 99 2.48 -5.14 5.67
CA PRO A 99 3.40 -6.19 5.26
C PRO A 99 4.84 -5.91 5.66
N GLU A 100 5.55 -6.93 6.16
CA GLU A 100 6.95 -6.84 6.51
C GLU A 100 7.87 -7.28 5.37
N THR A 101 9.04 -6.63 5.26
CA THR A 101 10.07 -7.04 4.30
C THR A 101 10.75 -8.33 4.74
N LEU A 102 11.36 -9.06 3.78
CA LEU A 102 12.11 -10.28 4.10
C LEU A 102 13.32 -10.01 4.99
N THR A 103 13.90 -8.81 4.94
CA THR A 103 15.00 -8.40 5.82
C THR A 103 14.51 -8.26 7.27
N LEU A 104 13.38 -7.57 7.49
CA LEU A 104 12.78 -7.44 8.82
C LEU A 104 12.37 -8.81 9.37
N LEU A 105 11.72 -9.65 8.55
CA LEU A 105 11.37 -11.01 8.93
C LEU A 105 12.60 -11.84 9.26
N GLY A 106 13.68 -11.71 8.47
CA GLY A 106 14.96 -12.36 8.76
C GLY A 106 15.47 -11.99 10.15
N ALA A 107 15.52 -10.70 10.45
CA ALA A 107 15.94 -10.19 11.76
C ALA A 107 15.01 -10.70 12.89
N ARG A 108 13.70 -10.60 12.73
CA ARG A 108 12.69 -11.05 13.69
C ARG A 108 12.80 -12.56 14.02
N PHE A 109 13.10 -13.37 13.02
CA PHE A 109 13.22 -14.82 13.18
C PHE A 109 14.66 -15.31 13.42
N GLY A 110 15.65 -14.42 13.51
CA GLY A 110 17.04 -14.76 13.72
C GLY A 110 17.65 -15.56 12.56
N VAL A 111 17.27 -15.24 11.32
CA VAL A 111 17.78 -15.87 10.10
C VAL A 111 18.19 -14.82 9.05
N SER A 112 18.97 -15.22 8.05
CA SER A 112 19.26 -14.32 6.92
C SER A 112 18.01 -14.04 6.07
N ARG A 113 18.01 -12.90 5.34
CA ARG A 113 16.98 -12.55 4.35
C ARG A 113 16.70 -13.69 3.37
N ASP A 114 17.76 -14.31 2.85
CA ASP A 114 17.62 -15.41 1.89
C ASP A 114 16.98 -16.65 2.53
N ARG A 115 17.29 -16.90 3.80
CA ARG A 115 16.66 -17.99 4.53
C ARG A 115 15.19 -17.71 4.80
N ALA A 116 14.83 -16.48 5.15
CA ALA A 116 13.43 -16.05 5.28
C ALA A 116 12.69 -16.22 3.95
N ARG A 117 13.30 -15.82 2.83
CA ARG A 117 12.74 -16.01 1.48
C ARG A 117 12.51 -17.50 1.15
N GLN A 118 13.48 -18.36 1.46
CA GLN A 118 13.33 -19.81 1.24
C GLN A 118 12.18 -20.41 2.06
N LEU A 119 12.05 -20.03 3.33
CA LEU A 119 10.98 -20.47 4.21
C LEU A 119 9.63 -20.00 3.67
N TYR A 120 9.51 -18.72 3.29
CA TYR A 120 8.32 -18.14 2.69
C TYR A 120 7.92 -18.90 1.41
N THR A 121 8.82 -19.01 0.45
CA THR A 121 8.53 -19.67 -0.84
C THR A 121 8.10 -21.13 -0.66
N ARG A 122 8.74 -21.85 0.27
CA ARG A 122 8.35 -23.22 0.60
C ARG A 122 6.95 -23.27 1.24
N GLY A 123 6.70 -22.42 2.20
CA GLY A 123 5.40 -22.34 2.88
C GLY A 123 4.26 -22.03 1.91
N ILE A 124 4.42 -21.00 1.07
CA ILE A 124 3.45 -20.67 0.01
C ILE A 124 3.24 -21.83 -0.97
N GLY A 125 4.32 -22.50 -1.40
CA GLY A 125 4.20 -23.64 -2.31
C GLY A 125 3.43 -24.82 -1.69
N ASN A 126 3.62 -25.08 -0.42
CA ASN A 126 2.86 -26.11 0.32
C ASN A 126 1.39 -25.72 0.47
N MET A 127 1.12 -24.50 0.88
CA MET A 127 -0.23 -23.96 1.08
C MET A 127 -1.05 -24.00 -0.22
N VAL A 128 -0.52 -23.51 -1.32
CA VAL A 128 -1.20 -23.55 -2.62
C VAL A 128 -1.51 -24.98 -3.04
N ARG A 129 -0.56 -25.90 -2.87
CA ARG A 129 -0.77 -27.31 -3.21
C ARG A 129 -1.84 -27.96 -2.32
N ALA A 130 -1.80 -27.73 -1.02
CA ALA A 130 -2.80 -28.24 -0.10
C ALA A 130 -4.20 -27.71 -0.47
N ALA A 131 -4.36 -26.42 -0.68
CA ALA A 131 -5.64 -25.81 -1.04
C ALA A 131 -6.21 -26.35 -2.37
N GLN A 132 -5.34 -26.59 -3.37
CA GLN A 132 -5.77 -27.13 -4.66
C GLN A 132 -6.19 -28.62 -4.58
N LEU A 133 -5.68 -29.35 -3.59
CA LEU A 133 -5.97 -30.79 -3.42
C LEU A 133 -7.12 -31.06 -2.44
N SER A 134 -7.24 -30.28 -1.37
CA SER A 134 -8.23 -30.54 -0.31
C SER A 134 -9.66 -30.17 -0.71
N GLY A 135 -9.82 -29.10 -1.49
CA GLY A 135 -11.14 -28.53 -1.80
C GLY A 135 -11.87 -27.96 -0.56
N GLU A 136 -11.19 -27.82 0.57
CA GLU A 136 -11.77 -27.32 1.83
C GLU A 136 -11.99 -25.81 1.84
N HIS A 137 -11.21 -25.08 1.03
CA HIS A 137 -11.29 -23.62 0.92
C HIS A 137 -12.08 -23.20 -0.30
N ASP A 138 -12.88 -22.14 -0.16
CA ASP A 138 -13.61 -21.53 -1.26
C ASP A 138 -12.67 -20.71 -2.14
N LEU A 139 -12.00 -21.38 -3.08
CA LEU A 139 -11.11 -20.73 -4.03
C LEU A 139 -11.84 -19.95 -5.14
N SER A 140 -13.18 -20.02 -5.21
CA SER A 140 -13.97 -19.28 -6.21
C SER A 140 -13.80 -17.78 -6.06
N VAL A 141 -13.55 -17.27 -4.84
CA VAL A 141 -13.28 -15.84 -4.60
C VAL A 141 -12.07 -15.31 -5.39
N PHE A 142 -11.07 -16.17 -5.63
CA PHE A 142 -9.92 -15.83 -6.47
C PHE A 142 -10.25 -15.97 -7.95
N ALA A 143 -10.91 -17.06 -8.34
CA ALA A 143 -11.26 -17.33 -9.72
C ALA A 143 -12.24 -16.29 -10.30
N ASP A 144 -13.18 -15.83 -9.50
CA ASP A 144 -14.14 -14.78 -9.90
C ASP A 144 -13.46 -13.41 -10.06
N ARG A 145 -12.45 -13.15 -9.25
CA ARG A 145 -11.76 -11.87 -9.26
C ARG A 145 -10.61 -11.79 -10.27
N TYR A 146 -9.92 -12.91 -10.52
CA TYR A 146 -8.81 -13.04 -11.46
C TYR A 146 -9.05 -14.18 -12.46
N PRO A 147 -10.11 -14.11 -13.28
CA PRO A 147 -10.47 -15.21 -14.15
C PRO A 147 -9.35 -15.58 -15.12
N VAL A 148 -9.12 -16.88 -15.27
CA VAL A 148 -8.26 -17.40 -16.34
C VAL A 148 -8.84 -16.98 -17.69
N GLY A 149 -8.00 -16.46 -18.57
CA GLY A 149 -8.41 -15.97 -19.90
C GLY A 149 -8.64 -14.46 -19.99
N TRP A 150 -8.55 -13.72 -18.90
CA TRP A 150 -8.43 -12.26 -19.00
C TRP A 150 -7.08 -11.86 -19.61
N SER A 151 -7.05 -10.70 -20.27
CA SER A 151 -5.79 -10.16 -20.78
C SER A 151 -4.84 -9.80 -19.64
N ASP A 152 -3.53 -9.96 -19.88
CA ASP A 152 -2.47 -9.58 -18.94
C ASP A 152 -2.65 -8.16 -18.39
N GLU A 153 -2.96 -7.21 -19.27
CA GLU A 153 -3.16 -5.82 -18.89
C GLU A 153 -4.29 -5.65 -17.87
N ARG A 154 -5.41 -6.36 -18.06
CA ARG A 154 -6.55 -6.29 -17.15
C ARG A 154 -6.21 -6.91 -15.80
N LEU A 155 -5.56 -8.08 -15.78
CA LEU A 155 -5.13 -8.74 -14.54
C LEU A 155 -4.14 -7.88 -13.76
N VAL A 156 -3.11 -7.36 -14.43
CA VAL A 156 -2.10 -6.49 -13.79
C VAL A 156 -2.74 -5.21 -13.26
N ARG A 157 -3.65 -4.58 -14.01
CA ARG A 157 -4.37 -3.38 -13.56
C ARG A 157 -5.21 -3.65 -12.31
N THR A 158 -5.93 -4.78 -12.27
CA THR A 158 -6.74 -5.18 -11.11
C THR A 158 -5.85 -5.39 -9.89
N LEU A 159 -4.78 -6.18 -10.01
CA LEU A 159 -3.82 -6.44 -8.92
C LEU A 159 -3.17 -5.17 -8.41
N LEU A 160 -2.78 -4.24 -9.29
CA LEU A 160 -2.19 -2.96 -8.91
C LEU A 160 -3.18 -2.06 -8.17
N ALA A 161 -4.45 -2.02 -8.61
CA ALA A 161 -5.48 -1.25 -7.94
C ALA A 161 -5.73 -1.74 -6.51
N GLU A 162 -5.66 -3.04 -6.28
CA GLU A 162 -5.80 -3.64 -4.94
C GLU A 162 -4.59 -3.33 -4.04
N ILE A 163 -3.38 -3.53 -4.56
CA ILE A 163 -2.15 -3.21 -3.84
C ILE A 163 -2.16 -1.75 -3.41
N TYR A 164 -2.58 -0.85 -4.30
CA TYR A 164 -2.71 0.57 -4.01
C TYR A 164 -3.79 0.85 -2.94
N ALA A 165 -4.96 0.21 -3.06
CA ALA A 165 -6.07 0.41 -2.11
C ALA A 165 -5.77 -0.11 -0.70
N THR A 166 -4.90 -1.12 -0.59
CA THR A 166 -4.52 -1.76 0.69
C THR A 166 -3.16 -1.32 1.21
N ASP A 167 -2.45 -0.46 0.48
CA ASP A 167 -1.09 0.00 0.81
C ASP A 167 -0.11 -1.16 1.07
N SER A 168 -0.20 -2.20 0.23
CA SER A 168 0.56 -3.45 0.39
C SER A 168 1.68 -3.62 -0.65
N ASP A 169 2.31 -2.52 -1.06
CA ASP A 169 3.38 -2.48 -2.07
C ASP A 169 4.51 -3.47 -1.77
N ILE A 170 4.93 -3.56 -0.50
CA ILE A 170 6.02 -4.42 -0.04
C ILE A 170 5.75 -5.89 -0.39
N ALA A 171 4.50 -6.34 -0.25
CA ALA A 171 4.09 -7.71 -0.57
C ALA A 171 3.45 -7.83 -1.95
N GLY A 172 3.44 -6.77 -2.76
CA GLY A 172 2.65 -6.69 -3.98
C GLY A 172 2.94 -7.81 -4.98
N GLN A 173 4.20 -8.15 -5.20
CA GLN A 173 4.58 -9.28 -6.07
C GLN A 173 4.14 -10.62 -5.50
N ASP A 174 4.33 -10.82 -4.20
CA ASP A 174 4.01 -12.06 -3.51
C ASP A 174 2.50 -12.30 -3.49
N ARG A 175 1.72 -11.26 -3.18
CA ARG A 175 0.25 -11.30 -3.22
C ARG A 175 -0.26 -11.58 -4.63
N ALA A 176 0.23 -10.86 -5.63
CA ALA A 176 -0.16 -11.09 -7.03
C ALA A 176 0.12 -12.52 -7.48
N TYR A 177 1.31 -13.05 -7.19
CA TYR A 177 1.63 -14.44 -7.48
C TYR A 177 0.67 -15.42 -6.81
N LEU A 178 0.43 -15.24 -5.52
CA LEU A 178 -0.42 -16.13 -4.72
C LEU A 178 -1.88 -16.10 -5.20
N HIS A 179 -2.44 -14.91 -5.41
CA HIS A 179 -3.82 -14.73 -5.89
C HIS A 179 -4.03 -15.42 -7.25
N LEU A 180 -3.11 -15.23 -8.20
CA LEU A 180 -3.19 -15.86 -9.51
C LEU A 180 -3.08 -17.39 -9.42
N ARG A 181 -2.18 -17.92 -8.56
CA ARG A 181 -2.06 -19.36 -8.34
C ARG A 181 -3.34 -19.98 -7.77
N LEU A 182 -3.98 -19.30 -6.82
CA LEU A 182 -5.23 -19.75 -6.22
C LEU A 182 -6.44 -19.58 -7.16
N ALA A 183 -6.38 -18.61 -8.08
CA ALA A 183 -7.36 -18.44 -9.15
C ALA A 183 -7.27 -19.50 -10.27
N GLY A 184 -6.25 -20.35 -10.26
CA GLY A 184 -6.08 -21.43 -11.23
C GLY A 184 -5.14 -21.13 -12.40
N HIS A 185 -4.49 -19.95 -12.42
CA HIS A 185 -3.45 -19.67 -13.42
C HIS A 185 -2.26 -20.63 -13.26
N ASP A 186 -1.61 -20.96 -14.37
CA ASP A 186 -0.42 -21.80 -14.31
C ASP A 186 0.77 -21.12 -13.63
N LEU A 187 1.80 -21.91 -13.30
CA LEU A 187 2.97 -21.44 -12.57
C LEU A 187 3.76 -20.36 -13.33
N GLN A 188 3.91 -20.52 -14.66
CA GLN A 188 4.72 -19.61 -15.46
C GLN A 188 3.99 -18.28 -15.69
N GLU A 189 2.71 -18.37 -16.00
CA GLU A 189 1.84 -17.20 -16.16
C GLU A 189 1.77 -16.39 -14.87
N SER A 190 1.52 -17.03 -13.72
CA SER A 190 1.46 -16.35 -12.42
C SER A 190 2.79 -15.65 -12.07
N LYS A 191 3.94 -16.28 -12.34
CA LYS A 191 5.24 -15.64 -12.13
C LYS A 191 5.48 -14.46 -13.06
N ARG A 192 5.08 -14.59 -14.33
CA ARG A 192 5.24 -13.54 -15.33
C ARG A 192 4.40 -12.32 -14.99
N LEU A 193 3.11 -12.52 -14.67
CA LEU A 193 2.20 -11.44 -14.30
C LEU A 193 2.60 -10.76 -12.98
N ALA A 194 2.98 -11.54 -11.96
CA ALA A 194 3.53 -10.99 -10.72
C ALA A 194 4.81 -10.18 -10.95
N GLY A 195 5.65 -10.60 -11.91
CA GLY A 195 6.83 -9.84 -12.35
C GLY A 195 6.44 -8.50 -12.99
N PHE A 196 5.37 -8.43 -13.79
CA PHE A 196 4.86 -7.17 -14.33
C PHE A 196 4.31 -6.24 -13.25
N VAL A 197 3.60 -6.79 -12.26
CA VAL A 197 3.14 -6.03 -11.09
C VAL A 197 4.33 -5.42 -10.36
N PHE A 198 5.36 -6.22 -10.05
CA PHE A 198 6.57 -5.74 -9.40
C PHE A 198 7.28 -4.65 -10.19
N GLN A 199 7.45 -4.82 -11.51
CA GLN A 199 8.07 -3.81 -12.37
C GLN A 199 7.29 -2.48 -12.36
N ARG A 200 5.95 -2.53 -12.28
CA ARG A 200 5.12 -1.33 -12.17
C ARG A 200 5.31 -0.63 -10.84
N ILE A 201 5.30 -1.40 -9.73
CA ILE A 201 5.55 -0.87 -8.38
C ILE A 201 6.94 -0.23 -8.33
N ALA A 202 7.99 -0.95 -8.75
CA ALA A 202 9.36 -0.44 -8.77
C ALA A 202 9.50 0.81 -9.67
N GLY A 203 8.81 0.83 -10.80
CA GLY A 203 8.79 1.99 -11.69
C GLY A 203 8.12 3.21 -11.05
N TRP A 204 7.09 3.03 -10.23
CA TRP A 204 6.48 4.10 -9.45
C TRP A 204 7.44 4.66 -8.41
N GLN A 205 8.03 3.78 -7.65
CA GLN A 205 8.95 4.12 -6.57
C GLN A 205 10.19 4.86 -7.09
N GLN A 206 10.85 4.32 -8.14
CA GLN A 206 12.07 4.91 -8.70
C GLN A 206 11.83 6.24 -9.43
N LYS A 207 10.75 6.33 -10.23
CA LYS A 207 10.48 7.53 -11.04
C LYS A 207 9.66 8.56 -10.28
N GLY A 208 9.20 8.20 -9.11
CA GLY A 208 8.26 9.00 -8.37
C GLY A 208 7.00 9.34 -9.16
N ARG A 209 6.69 8.62 -10.22
CA ARG A 209 5.52 8.79 -11.08
C ARG A 209 4.55 7.65 -10.87
N TRP A 210 3.36 7.98 -10.45
CA TRP A 210 2.27 7.04 -10.28
C TRP A 210 1.54 6.87 -11.60
N HIS A 211 1.59 5.68 -12.20
CA HIS A 211 0.85 5.41 -13.43
C HIS A 211 -0.67 5.34 -13.23
N LEU A 212 -1.13 5.30 -12.00
CA LEU A 212 -2.57 5.34 -11.67
C LEU A 212 -3.04 6.74 -11.26
N MET A 213 -2.12 7.73 -11.18
CA MET A 213 -2.47 9.13 -10.95
C MET A 213 -2.01 9.98 -12.12
N PRO A 214 -2.82 10.95 -12.57
CA PRO A 214 -2.41 11.88 -13.60
C PRO A 214 -1.11 12.61 -13.17
N PRO A 215 -0.08 12.64 -14.01
CA PRO A 215 1.16 13.39 -13.73
C PRO A 215 0.91 14.86 -13.39
N GLU A 216 -0.13 15.43 -13.96
CA GLU A 216 -0.54 16.82 -13.79
C GLU A 216 -0.89 17.19 -12.34
N HIS A 217 -1.27 16.21 -11.51
CA HIS A 217 -1.56 16.44 -10.08
C HIS A 217 -0.35 16.28 -9.17
N LEU A 218 0.82 15.94 -9.73
CA LEU A 218 2.04 15.72 -8.96
C LEU A 218 3.10 16.79 -9.22
N GLU A 219 2.98 17.56 -10.31
CA GLU A 219 3.97 18.57 -10.70
C GLU A 219 3.68 19.94 -10.10
N GLU A 220 2.43 20.24 -9.79
CA GLU A 220 2.05 21.46 -9.07
C GLU A 220 1.07 21.09 -7.94
N VAL A 221 1.58 20.99 -6.72
CA VAL A 221 0.72 20.87 -5.55
C VAL A 221 0.05 22.23 -5.35
N PRO A 222 -1.28 22.37 -5.49
CA PRO A 222 -1.95 23.63 -5.25
C PRO A 222 -1.63 24.16 -3.86
N ALA A 223 -1.42 25.46 -3.71
CA ALA A 223 -1.10 26.11 -2.44
C ALA A 223 -2.15 25.78 -1.33
N ASP A 224 -3.35 25.46 -1.75
CA ASP A 224 -4.48 25.09 -0.87
C ASP A 224 -4.72 23.58 -0.71
N ALA A 225 -3.87 22.73 -1.30
CA ALA A 225 -4.02 21.26 -1.23
C ALA A 225 -4.10 20.71 0.20
N TRP A 226 -3.53 21.44 1.18
CA TRP A 226 -3.61 21.10 2.59
C TRP A 226 -4.87 21.61 3.30
N ASN A 227 -5.66 22.50 2.72
CA ASN A 227 -6.82 23.06 3.39
C ASN A 227 -7.82 22.00 3.87
N PRO A 228 -8.18 21.00 3.05
CA PRO A 228 -9.08 19.93 3.49
C PRO A 228 -8.53 19.13 4.67
N TRP A 229 -7.20 18.96 4.72
CA TRP A 229 -6.53 18.16 5.74
C TRP A 229 -6.28 18.92 7.03
N LEU A 230 -5.99 20.22 6.96
CA LEU A 230 -5.78 21.07 8.13
C LEU A 230 -6.99 21.11 9.06
N HIS A 231 -8.21 21.00 8.51
CA HIS A 231 -9.43 20.93 9.30
C HIS A 231 -9.60 19.61 10.06
N ARG A 232 -8.86 18.56 9.68
CA ARG A 232 -8.90 17.24 10.30
C ARG A 232 -7.78 17.02 11.30
N VAL A 233 -6.84 17.97 11.40
CA VAL A 233 -5.75 17.88 12.37
C VAL A 233 -6.30 18.08 13.77
N GLU A 234 -6.00 17.14 14.65
CA GLU A 234 -6.22 17.27 16.07
C GLU A 234 -5.05 18.04 16.69
N TRP A 235 -5.20 19.36 16.83
CA TRP A 235 -4.14 20.24 17.31
C TRP A 235 -3.90 20.09 18.80
N ALA A 236 -2.63 20.01 19.21
CA ALA A 236 -2.23 20.11 20.60
C ALA A 236 -2.26 21.56 21.10
N ALA A 237 -2.39 21.73 22.39
CA ALA A 237 -2.15 23.03 23.05
C ALA A 237 -0.66 23.21 23.36
N GLY A 238 -0.16 24.45 23.29
CA GLY A 238 1.22 24.82 23.62
C GLY A 238 2.12 24.96 22.39
N ASP A 239 3.37 25.34 22.66
CA ASP A 239 4.36 25.57 21.62
C ASP A 239 4.93 24.22 21.11
N PRO A 240 5.04 24.05 19.79
CA PRO A 240 5.57 22.82 19.23
C PRO A 240 7.08 22.70 19.46
N ARG A 241 7.54 21.52 19.83
CA ARG A 241 8.97 21.20 19.85
C ARG A 241 9.56 21.19 18.45
N GLU A 242 10.89 21.30 18.38
CA GLU A 242 11.62 21.21 17.12
C GLU A 242 11.45 19.84 16.46
N LEU A 243 11.54 19.85 15.12
CA LEU A 243 11.51 18.63 14.32
C LEU A 243 12.80 17.80 14.58
N PRO A 244 12.70 16.47 14.59
CA PRO A 244 13.89 15.64 14.58
C PRO A 244 14.68 15.86 13.28
N THR A 245 15.99 15.81 13.36
CA THR A 245 16.91 16.06 12.23
C THR A 245 17.27 14.81 11.46
N ALA A 246 16.85 13.64 11.93
CA ALA A 246 17.11 12.35 11.30
C ALA A 246 15.89 11.41 11.49
N PRO A 247 15.67 10.46 10.59
CA PRO A 247 14.63 9.45 10.75
C PRO A 247 14.98 8.51 11.92
N ALA A 248 13.97 8.13 12.70
CA ALA A 248 14.11 7.15 13.79
C ALA A 248 14.37 5.74 13.28
N ARG A 249 14.15 5.51 11.99
CA ARG A 249 14.32 4.22 11.33
C ARG A 249 15.04 4.41 10.00
N THR A 250 16.09 3.59 9.78
CA THR A 250 16.77 3.52 8.48
C THR A 250 16.17 2.38 7.66
N LEU A 251 15.84 2.65 6.39
CA LEU A 251 15.35 1.65 5.45
C LEU A 251 16.47 1.11 4.60
N ASP A 252 16.50 -0.19 4.40
CA ASP A 252 17.36 -0.82 3.38
C ASP A 252 16.66 -0.69 2.02
N LEU A 253 17.22 0.15 1.15
CA LEU A 253 16.70 0.42 -0.20
C LEU A 253 16.82 -0.79 -1.13
N GLY A 254 17.67 -1.75 -0.80
CA GLY A 254 17.78 -3.03 -1.52
C GLY A 254 16.67 -4.02 -1.17
N ASP A 255 15.82 -3.68 -0.22
CA ASP A 255 14.74 -4.55 0.23
C ASP A 255 13.45 -4.33 -0.57
N ASP A 256 12.62 -5.38 -0.62
CA ASP A 256 11.44 -5.46 -1.47
C ASP A 256 10.47 -4.28 -1.25
N GLY A 257 10.15 -3.56 -2.30
CA GLY A 257 9.08 -2.58 -2.33
C GLY A 257 9.37 -1.22 -1.70
N ARG A 258 10.55 -1.01 -1.11
CA ARG A 258 10.94 0.27 -0.55
C ARG A 258 11.51 1.19 -1.60
N GLY A 259 11.24 2.48 -1.45
CA GLY A 259 11.68 3.49 -2.38
C GLY A 259 12.29 4.70 -1.71
N PHE A 260 12.81 5.58 -2.55
CA PHE A 260 13.32 6.88 -2.14
C PHE A 260 12.91 7.95 -3.16
N MET A 261 12.88 9.19 -2.71
CA MET A 261 12.73 10.35 -3.56
C MET A 261 13.67 11.45 -3.10
N TYR A 262 14.19 12.22 -4.03
CA TYR A 262 14.90 13.44 -3.67
C TYR A 262 13.89 14.53 -3.30
N SER A 263 14.04 15.13 -2.13
CA SER A 263 13.26 16.27 -1.67
C SER A 263 14.04 17.54 -1.95
N GLU A 264 13.47 18.43 -2.76
CA GLU A 264 14.08 19.74 -3.04
C GLU A 264 14.04 20.63 -1.78
N LYS A 265 12.97 20.53 -1.00
CA LYS A 265 12.79 21.28 0.23
C LYS A 265 13.82 20.94 1.29
N LEU A 266 14.19 19.67 1.41
CA LEU A 266 15.15 19.18 2.39
C LEU A 266 16.58 19.08 1.83
N ALA A 267 16.76 19.24 0.51
CA ALA A 267 18.03 19.04 -0.22
C ALA A 267 18.69 17.69 0.07
N ARG A 268 17.88 16.62 0.24
CA ARG A 268 18.33 15.24 0.49
C ARG A 268 17.34 14.20 -0.02
N GLU A 269 17.79 12.97 -0.07
CA GLU A 269 16.90 11.83 -0.29
C GLU A 269 16.06 11.56 0.97
N THR A 270 14.79 11.25 0.76
CA THR A 270 13.82 10.76 1.74
C THR A 270 13.39 9.36 1.35
N THR A 271 13.07 8.53 2.34
CA THR A 271 12.70 7.13 2.10
C THR A 271 11.25 6.87 2.48
N PHE A 272 10.65 5.88 1.85
CA PHE A 272 9.26 5.46 2.11
C PHE A 272 9.09 3.95 1.91
N ASP A 273 8.15 3.35 2.66
CA ASP A 273 7.81 1.93 2.53
C ASP A 273 6.80 1.69 1.41
N THR A 274 5.84 2.60 1.25
CA THR A 274 4.67 2.37 0.42
C THR A 274 4.42 3.54 -0.52
N GLY A 275 3.63 3.24 -1.52
CA GLY A 275 3.26 4.25 -2.47
C GLY A 275 2.38 5.36 -1.90
N LEU A 276 1.56 5.05 -0.95
CA LEU A 276 0.74 6.06 -0.28
C LEU A 276 1.63 7.03 0.52
N GLN A 277 2.67 6.51 1.20
CA GLN A 277 3.67 7.34 1.87
C GLN A 277 4.45 8.21 0.88
N ALA A 278 4.88 7.65 -0.26
CA ALA A 278 5.54 8.43 -1.30
C ALA A 278 4.68 9.61 -1.79
N ARG A 279 3.37 9.39 -1.94
CA ARG A 279 2.43 10.45 -2.32
C ARG A 279 2.34 11.53 -1.24
N LEU A 280 2.30 11.15 0.04
CA LEU A 280 2.34 12.11 1.15
C LEU A 280 3.62 12.95 1.10
N LEU A 281 4.80 12.30 1.01
CA LEU A 281 6.09 13.01 1.01
C LEU A 281 6.19 14.01 -0.14
N ARG A 282 5.65 13.69 -1.34
CA ARG A 282 5.59 14.65 -2.44
C ARG A 282 4.67 15.81 -2.19
N LEU A 283 3.52 15.55 -1.58
CA LEU A 283 2.60 16.60 -1.18
C LEU A 283 3.26 17.56 -0.18
N LEU A 284 4.06 17.02 0.76
CA LEU A 284 4.84 17.84 1.70
C LEU A 284 5.95 18.62 0.99
N ASP A 285 6.68 17.97 0.09
CA ASP A 285 7.78 18.60 -0.65
C ASP A 285 7.31 19.72 -1.58
N GLY A 286 6.23 19.49 -2.33
CA GLY A 286 5.69 20.47 -3.29
C GLY A 286 4.86 21.59 -2.68
N SER A 287 4.45 21.50 -1.41
CA SER A 287 3.58 22.50 -0.80
C SER A 287 4.32 23.72 -0.29
N GLU A 288 3.95 24.92 -0.74
CA GLU A 288 4.46 26.19 -0.21
C GLU A 288 4.09 26.43 1.26
N ARG A 289 3.03 25.79 1.77
CA ARG A 289 2.61 25.89 3.16
C ARG A 289 3.47 25.08 4.11
N VAL A 290 4.23 24.10 3.62
CA VAL A 290 5.13 23.28 4.40
C VAL A 290 6.52 23.87 4.36
N GLU A 291 7.00 24.30 5.51
CA GLU A 291 8.36 24.86 5.65
C GLU A 291 9.41 23.74 5.60
N SER A 292 9.19 22.67 6.37
CA SER A 292 10.09 21.52 6.44
C SER A 292 9.34 20.28 6.91
N PHE A 293 9.92 19.10 6.71
CA PHE A 293 9.35 17.84 7.19
C PHE A 293 10.45 16.81 7.47
N GLN A 294 10.12 15.75 8.21
CA GLN A 294 10.99 14.61 8.46
C GLN A 294 10.16 13.33 8.33
N GLU A 295 10.60 12.40 7.47
CA GLU A 295 10.05 11.05 7.40
C GLU A 295 10.47 10.23 8.64
N TYR A 296 9.61 9.29 9.06
CA TYR A 296 9.82 8.40 10.22
C TYR A 296 10.37 9.14 11.46
N PRO A 297 9.67 10.17 11.93
CA PRO A 297 10.24 11.10 12.91
C PRO A 297 10.44 10.50 14.30
N ALA A 298 9.77 9.40 14.61
CA ALA A 298 9.76 8.82 15.93
C ALA A 298 9.53 7.31 15.91
N GLU A 299 10.05 6.63 16.91
CA GLU A 299 9.68 5.29 17.32
C GLU A 299 8.67 5.40 18.46
N ILE A 300 7.45 4.89 18.23
CA ILE A 300 6.35 4.96 19.20
C ILE A 300 6.01 3.54 19.65
N VAL A 301 6.26 3.27 20.92
CA VAL A 301 5.88 1.98 21.54
C VAL A 301 4.40 2.02 21.89
N TYR A 302 3.69 0.94 21.58
CA TYR A 302 2.29 0.76 21.94
C TYR A 302 2.03 -0.68 22.39
N ASP A 303 1.03 -0.88 23.24
CA ASP A 303 0.57 -2.20 23.65
C ASP A 303 -0.70 -2.59 22.90
N ILE A 304 -0.75 -3.82 22.43
CA ILE A 304 -1.95 -4.44 21.89
C ILE A 304 -2.10 -5.86 22.48
N ASP A 305 -3.16 -6.07 23.24
CA ASP A 305 -3.48 -7.35 23.88
C ASP A 305 -2.34 -7.90 24.77
N GLY A 306 -1.62 -6.99 25.48
CA GLY A 306 -0.48 -7.34 26.33
C GLY A 306 0.81 -7.63 25.57
N SER A 307 0.85 -7.31 24.29
CA SER A 307 2.05 -7.41 23.45
C SER A 307 2.56 -6.02 23.08
N GLU A 308 3.78 -5.71 23.52
CA GLU A 308 4.45 -4.47 23.14
C GLU A 308 4.90 -4.52 21.68
N ARG A 309 4.57 -3.50 20.92
CA ARG A 309 4.92 -3.31 19.51
C ARG A 309 5.42 -1.91 19.24
N VAL A 310 6.05 -1.71 18.10
CA VAL A 310 6.63 -0.43 17.68
C VAL A 310 5.91 0.05 16.43
N HIS A 311 5.61 1.35 16.40
CA HIS A 311 5.05 2.05 15.26
C HIS A 311 5.93 3.24 14.87
N TYR A 312 6.12 3.43 13.57
CA TYR A 312 6.83 4.56 12.97
C TYR A 312 5.85 5.39 12.14
N PRO A 313 5.37 6.55 12.62
CA PRO A 313 4.56 7.45 11.82
C PRO A 313 5.26 7.84 10.52
N ALA A 314 4.49 8.10 9.47
CA ALA A 314 5.04 8.33 8.15
C ALA A 314 5.89 9.60 8.06
N ALA A 315 5.42 10.70 8.64
CA ALA A 315 6.13 11.97 8.62
C ALA A 315 5.72 12.92 9.77
N VAL A 316 6.56 13.89 10.07
CA VAL A 316 6.20 15.11 10.79
C VAL A 316 6.47 16.31 9.90
N ALA A 317 5.59 17.30 9.87
CA ALA A 317 5.72 18.48 9.03
C ALA A 317 5.53 19.76 9.86
N ARG A 318 6.38 20.78 9.60
CA ARG A 318 6.24 22.15 10.09
C ARG A 318 5.62 23.00 8.97
N PHE A 319 4.57 23.71 9.30
CA PHE A 319 3.94 24.66 8.41
C PHE A 319 4.55 26.06 8.56
N THR A 320 4.41 26.89 7.52
CA THR A 320 4.90 28.28 7.50
C THR A 320 4.29 29.20 8.56
N ASP A 321 3.17 28.79 9.17
CA ASP A 321 2.55 29.45 10.31
C ASP A 321 3.10 28.99 11.67
N GLY A 322 4.15 28.16 11.66
CA GLY A 322 4.84 27.64 12.84
C GLY A 322 4.20 26.39 13.46
N ARG A 323 3.00 25.99 13.04
CA ARG A 323 2.35 24.77 13.53
C ARG A 323 3.08 23.54 13.04
N VAL A 324 3.05 22.47 13.84
CA VAL A 324 3.68 21.19 13.52
C VAL A 324 2.64 20.08 13.62
N VAL A 325 2.66 19.13 12.68
CA VAL A 325 1.74 17.99 12.66
C VAL A 325 2.52 16.69 12.46
N LEU A 326 2.23 15.69 13.29
CA LEU A 326 2.64 14.31 13.10
C LEU A 326 1.59 13.61 12.24
N ILE A 327 2.04 12.95 11.17
CA ILE A 327 1.16 12.39 10.14
C ILE A 327 1.39 10.89 10.05
N ASP A 328 0.31 10.14 10.22
CA ASP A 328 0.29 8.72 9.89
C ASP A 328 -0.45 8.48 8.57
N VAL A 329 -0.11 7.40 7.87
CA VAL A 329 -0.69 7.03 6.58
C VAL A 329 -1.43 5.71 6.73
N ILE A 330 -2.76 5.78 6.62
CA ILE A 330 -3.63 4.61 6.78
C ILE A 330 -4.75 4.69 5.74
N PRO A 331 -4.95 3.67 4.87
CA PRO A 331 -6.10 3.64 3.97
C PRO A 331 -7.43 3.82 4.72
N LEU A 332 -8.40 4.53 4.12
CA LEU A 332 -9.59 5.01 4.82
C LEU A 332 -10.35 3.90 5.57
N ALA A 333 -10.66 2.77 4.93
CA ALA A 333 -11.36 1.67 5.58
C ALA A 333 -10.54 1.01 6.70
N HIS A 334 -9.21 1.00 6.56
CA HIS A 334 -8.30 0.39 7.53
C HIS A 334 -8.20 1.19 8.83
N THR A 335 -8.65 2.44 8.85
CA THR A 335 -8.70 3.26 10.08
C THR A 335 -9.62 2.65 11.14
N ALA A 336 -10.56 1.79 10.75
CA ALA A 336 -11.48 1.10 11.65
C ALA A 336 -10.89 -0.15 12.31
N PHE A 337 -9.77 -0.70 11.79
CA PHE A 337 -9.15 -1.88 12.40
C PHE A 337 -8.66 -1.57 13.80
N HIS A 338 -8.84 -2.54 14.72
CA HIS A 338 -8.46 -2.38 16.12
C HIS A 338 -7.00 -1.96 16.27
N VAL A 339 -6.09 -2.65 15.59
CA VAL A 339 -4.64 -2.36 15.63
C VAL A 339 -4.33 -0.92 15.19
N ASN A 340 -4.96 -0.43 14.12
CA ASN A 340 -4.73 0.93 13.63
C ASN A 340 -5.30 1.99 14.56
N ARG A 341 -6.40 1.69 15.25
CA ARG A 341 -6.96 2.58 16.27
C ARG A 341 -6.06 2.69 17.51
N VAL A 342 -5.47 1.56 17.94
CA VAL A 342 -4.48 1.55 19.03
C VAL A 342 -3.25 2.36 18.65
N LYS A 343 -2.67 2.14 17.45
CA LYS A 343 -1.57 2.93 16.91
C LYS A 343 -1.89 4.43 16.85
N SER A 344 -3.06 4.79 16.31
CA SER A 344 -3.49 6.19 16.22
C SER A 344 -3.65 6.83 17.60
N THR A 345 -4.08 6.07 18.61
CA THR A 345 -4.16 6.56 19.99
C THR A 345 -2.77 6.85 20.55
N ALA A 346 -1.81 5.95 20.36
CA ALA A 346 -0.43 6.13 20.80
C ALA A 346 0.26 7.28 20.03
N GLY A 347 0.08 7.33 18.71
CA GLY A 347 0.61 8.40 17.85
C GLY A 347 0.10 9.78 18.23
N ARG A 348 -1.21 9.92 18.50
CA ARG A 348 -1.81 11.16 18.98
C ARG A 348 -1.27 11.57 20.34
N ALA A 349 -1.17 10.65 21.29
CA ALA A 349 -0.62 10.93 22.61
C ALA A 349 0.83 11.42 22.53
N TYR A 350 1.63 10.77 21.68
CA TYR A 350 3.00 11.19 21.42
C TYR A 350 3.05 12.60 20.79
N ALA A 351 2.27 12.84 19.71
CA ALA A 351 2.22 14.14 19.05
C ALA A 351 1.87 15.26 20.02
N HIS A 352 0.82 15.09 20.82
CA HIS A 352 0.37 16.08 21.79
C HIS A 352 1.42 16.33 22.89
N ALA A 353 2.17 15.31 23.31
CA ALA A 353 3.28 15.50 24.27
C ALA A 353 4.44 16.31 23.69
N GLN A 354 4.57 16.39 22.35
CA GLN A 354 5.51 17.27 21.67
C GLN A 354 4.95 18.66 21.35
N GLY A 355 3.68 18.94 21.68
CA GLY A 355 2.98 20.16 21.24
C GLY A 355 2.61 20.12 19.75
N TRP A 356 2.61 18.96 19.12
CA TRP A 356 2.29 18.76 17.70
C TRP A 356 0.83 18.35 17.51
N GLY A 357 0.25 18.73 16.38
CA GLY A 357 -1.02 18.16 15.93
C GLY A 357 -0.86 16.71 15.48
N TRP A 358 -1.98 16.00 15.43
CA TRP A 358 -2.08 14.63 14.93
C TRP A 358 -3.00 14.55 13.72
N LEU A 359 -2.56 13.85 12.68
CA LEU A 359 -3.34 13.63 11.46
C LEU A 359 -3.19 12.19 10.97
N VAL A 360 -4.29 11.53 10.68
CA VAL A 360 -4.30 10.31 9.85
C VAL A 360 -4.63 10.72 8.41
N TRP A 361 -3.65 10.58 7.53
CA TRP A 361 -3.80 10.86 6.11
C TRP A 361 -4.14 9.58 5.35
N THR A 362 -5.28 9.58 4.64
CA THR A 362 -5.84 8.36 4.02
C THR A 362 -5.51 8.25 2.53
N GLY A 363 -4.91 9.28 1.94
CA GLY A 363 -4.70 9.37 0.50
C GLY A 363 -5.96 9.64 -0.32
N ALA A 364 -7.13 9.64 0.31
CA ALA A 364 -8.42 10.00 -0.29
C ALA A 364 -8.82 11.41 0.14
N ASP A 365 -9.84 11.99 -0.49
CA ASP A 365 -10.39 13.28 -0.07
C ASP A 365 -11.15 13.19 1.26
N GLU A 366 -11.50 11.99 1.69
CA GLU A 366 -12.20 11.69 2.93
C GLU A 366 -11.24 11.24 4.03
N GLY A 367 -11.50 11.65 5.26
CA GLY A 367 -10.77 11.23 6.45
C GLY A 367 -11.66 10.52 7.47
N VAL A 368 -11.11 10.23 8.65
CA VAL A 368 -11.84 9.54 9.74
C VAL A 368 -13.10 10.29 10.15
N THR A 369 -13.06 11.63 10.20
CA THR A 369 -14.22 12.46 10.55
C THR A 369 -15.36 12.31 9.54
N ASP A 370 -15.03 12.25 8.25
CA ASP A 370 -16.02 12.05 7.19
C ASP A 370 -16.63 10.65 7.27
N LEU A 371 -15.80 9.65 7.57
CA LEU A 371 -16.24 8.27 7.78
C LEU A 371 -17.17 8.16 8.99
N LEU A 372 -16.88 8.86 10.10
CA LEU A 372 -17.77 8.94 11.25
C LEU A 372 -19.12 9.61 10.91
N ALA A 373 -19.10 10.60 10.03
CA ALA A 373 -20.31 11.31 9.56
C ALA A 373 -21.08 10.57 8.46
N ARG A 374 -20.53 9.48 7.92
CA ARG A 374 -21.13 8.71 6.83
C ARG A 374 -22.52 8.19 7.20
N LYS A 375 -23.50 8.43 6.34
CA LYS A 375 -24.87 8.02 6.57
C LYS A 375 -25.06 6.52 6.29
N VAL A 376 -25.25 5.75 7.34
CA VAL A 376 -25.62 4.34 7.29
C VAL A 376 -27.05 4.19 7.81
N SER A 377 -27.81 3.25 7.23
CA SER A 377 -29.17 2.98 7.69
C SER A 377 -29.18 2.57 9.17
N THR A 378 -29.94 3.30 9.99
CA THR A 378 -30.11 2.98 11.42
C THR A 378 -30.63 1.54 11.62
N ARG A 379 -31.45 1.04 10.68
CA ARG A 379 -31.92 -0.34 10.70
C ARG A 379 -30.76 -1.32 10.59
N HIS A 380 -29.85 -1.10 9.63
CA HIS A 380 -28.68 -1.96 9.43
C HIS A 380 -27.75 -1.89 10.65
N GLU A 381 -27.46 -0.71 11.13
CA GLU A 381 -26.62 -0.55 12.31
C GLU A 381 -27.19 -1.27 13.55
N ASN A 382 -28.50 -1.15 13.79
CA ASN A 382 -29.18 -1.85 14.88
C ASN A 382 -29.19 -3.38 14.70
N GLN A 383 -29.36 -3.87 13.47
CA GLN A 383 -29.26 -5.30 13.21
C GLN A 383 -27.87 -5.88 13.55
N LEU A 384 -26.80 -5.17 13.16
CA LEU A 384 -25.42 -5.59 13.47
C LEU A 384 -25.14 -5.48 14.97
N ARG A 385 -25.62 -4.40 15.62
CA ARG A 385 -25.51 -4.20 17.08
C ARG A 385 -26.20 -5.34 17.86
N ASN A 386 -27.39 -5.77 17.43
CA ASN A 386 -28.11 -6.88 18.06
C ASN A 386 -27.37 -8.22 17.86
N ARG A 387 -26.79 -8.47 16.70
CA ARG A 387 -25.96 -9.65 16.49
C ARG A 387 -24.73 -9.67 17.41
N LEU A 388 -24.05 -8.55 17.51
CA LEU A 388 -22.90 -8.37 18.41
C LEU A 388 -23.27 -8.48 19.90
N ALA A 389 -24.54 -8.23 20.26
CA ALA A 389 -25.02 -8.45 21.62
C ALA A 389 -25.17 -9.93 21.96
N THR A 390 -25.31 -10.81 20.96
CA THR A 390 -25.43 -12.27 21.16
C THR A 390 -24.08 -12.98 21.07
N GLY A 391 -23.05 -12.34 20.52
CA GLY A 391 -21.69 -12.89 20.41
C GLY A 391 -20.89 -12.24 19.28
N PRO A 392 -19.65 -12.67 19.08
CA PRO A 392 -18.80 -12.24 18.00
C PRO A 392 -19.43 -12.51 16.63
N VAL A 393 -19.11 -11.64 15.66
CA VAL A 393 -19.51 -11.79 14.26
C VAL A 393 -18.26 -12.19 13.47
N ASP A 394 -18.22 -13.40 12.97
CA ASP A 394 -17.19 -13.90 12.08
C ASP A 394 -17.46 -13.53 10.62
N TRP A 395 -16.55 -13.90 9.73
CA TRP A 395 -16.67 -13.62 8.31
C TRP A 395 -17.94 -14.20 7.68
N THR A 396 -18.33 -15.42 8.05
CA THR A 396 -19.51 -16.08 7.50
C THR A 396 -20.79 -15.33 7.88
N ALA A 397 -20.90 -14.92 9.14
CA ALA A 397 -22.01 -14.11 9.61
C ALA A 397 -22.05 -12.73 8.98
N LEU A 398 -20.87 -12.09 8.76
CA LEU A 398 -20.77 -10.81 8.07
C LEU A 398 -21.20 -10.91 6.60
N ARG A 399 -20.77 -11.93 5.87
CA ARG A 399 -21.21 -12.16 4.48
C ARG A 399 -22.73 -12.23 4.37
N ARG A 400 -23.38 -13.05 5.18
CA ARG A 400 -24.83 -13.16 5.21
C ARG A 400 -25.51 -11.84 5.55
N TYR A 401 -24.93 -11.08 6.47
CA TYR A 401 -25.43 -9.76 6.83
C TYR A 401 -25.32 -8.81 5.65
N ARG A 402 -24.16 -8.76 4.97
CA ARG A 402 -23.95 -7.94 3.77
C ARG A 402 -24.93 -8.31 2.65
N GLU A 403 -25.08 -9.59 2.34
CA GLU A 403 -26.04 -10.09 1.31
C GLU A 403 -27.46 -9.61 1.58
N SER A 404 -27.85 -9.49 2.85
CA SER A 404 -29.20 -9.06 3.26
C SER A 404 -29.36 -7.53 3.31
N THR A 405 -28.29 -6.76 3.39
CA THR A 405 -28.33 -5.31 3.64
C THR A 405 -27.72 -4.46 2.53
N GLY A 406 -26.82 -5.03 1.74
CA GLY A 406 -26.10 -4.34 0.66
C GLY A 406 -25.09 -3.30 1.18
N ILE A 407 -24.63 -3.36 2.45
CA ILE A 407 -23.63 -2.44 2.97
C ILE A 407 -22.29 -2.61 2.27
N ASP A 408 -21.54 -1.53 2.12
CA ASP A 408 -20.15 -1.55 1.66
C ASP A 408 -19.14 -1.57 2.83
N LEU A 409 -17.84 -1.64 2.51
CA LEU A 409 -16.78 -1.70 3.52
C LEU A 409 -16.68 -0.41 4.34
N LEU A 410 -16.92 0.75 3.71
CA LEU A 410 -16.89 2.04 4.39
C LEU A 410 -18.09 2.19 5.33
N ASP A 411 -19.25 1.62 4.98
CA ASP A 411 -20.42 1.56 5.88
C ASP A 411 -20.08 0.74 7.13
N LEU A 412 -19.43 -0.41 6.96
CA LEU A 412 -18.97 -1.23 8.09
C LEU A 412 -17.96 -0.45 8.94
N ALA A 413 -16.95 0.15 8.31
CA ALA A 413 -15.93 0.94 9.00
C ALA A 413 -16.56 2.09 9.81
N ALA A 414 -17.53 2.82 9.22
CA ALA A 414 -18.27 3.87 9.88
C ALA A 414 -19.03 3.36 11.12
N MET A 415 -19.71 2.22 10.99
CA MET A 415 -20.42 1.60 12.13
C MET A 415 -19.47 1.17 13.23
N VAL A 416 -18.33 0.56 12.86
CA VAL A 416 -17.29 0.13 13.81
C VAL A 416 -16.74 1.32 14.59
N LEU A 417 -16.38 2.40 13.91
CA LEU A 417 -15.84 3.60 14.56
C LEU A 417 -16.85 4.27 15.50
N ARG A 418 -18.10 4.46 15.03
CA ARG A 418 -19.15 5.11 15.84
C ARG A 418 -19.53 4.34 17.10
N ASN A 419 -19.56 3.01 16.99
CA ASN A 419 -19.97 2.16 18.10
C ASN A 419 -18.78 1.63 18.92
N GLN A 420 -17.57 2.03 18.57
CA GLN A 420 -16.34 1.60 19.23
C GLN A 420 -16.20 0.04 19.25
N TRP A 421 -16.72 -0.64 18.22
CA TRP A 421 -16.56 -2.09 18.12
C TRP A 421 -15.12 -2.42 17.79
N ARG A 422 -14.68 -3.62 18.15
CA ARG A 422 -13.37 -4.14 17.81
C ARG A 422 -13.47 -4.94 16.51
N TRP A 423 -12.67 -4.55 15.52
CA TRP A 423 -12.54 -5.23 14.25
C TRP A 423 -11.11 -5.72 14.09
N ASP A 424 -10.95 -7.04 14.21
CA ASP A 424 -9.68 -7.75 14.00
C ASP A 424 -9.68 -8.41 12.62
N ARG A 425 -8.48 -8.57 12.06
CA ARG A 425 -8.22 -9.29 10.81
C ARG A 425 -7.26 -10.44 11.07
N GLY A 426 -7.30 -11.43 10.14
CA GLY A 426 -6.42 -12.56 10.13
C GLY A 426 -6.63 -13.60 11.24
N PRO A 427 -7.81 -14.14 11.47
CA PRO A 427 -9.09 -14.05 10.74
C PRO A 427 -9.95 -12.85 11.12
N PHE A 428 -10.95 -12.55 10.25
CA PHE A 428 -11.94 -11.52 10.54
C PHE A 428 -12.74 -11.84 11.79
N LEU A 429 -12.77 -10.90 12.71
CA LEU A 429 -13.62 -10.98 13.90
C LEU A 429 -14.10 -9.58 14.30
N LEU A 430 -15.42 -9.44 14.45
CA LEU A 430 -16.02 -8.24 14.97
C LEU A 430 -16.63 -8.51 16.34
N THR A 431 -16.23 -7.72 17.34
CA THR A 431 -16.69 -7.87 18.73
C THR A 431 -17.09 -6.53 19.32
N ARG A 432 -17.88 -6.58 20.39
CA ARG A 432 -18.09 -5.43 21.26
C ARG A 432 -16.90 -5.32 22.21
N VAL A 433 -16.40 -4.11 22.39
CA VAL A 433 -15.51 -3.81 23.50
C VAL A 433 -16.38 -3.79 24.75
N SER A 434 -16.06 -4.67 25.72
CA SER A 434 -16.75 -4.79 27.01
C SER A 434 -16.51 -3.57 27.89
#